data_2c1909937ae3eacf899469f0df2af67f
#
_entry.id   2c1909937ae3eacf899469f0df2af67f
#
_cell.length_a   1.000
_cell.length_b   1.000
_cell.length_c   1.000
_cell.angle_alpha   90.00
_cell.angle_beta   90.00
_cell.angle_gamma   90.00
#
_symmetry.space_group_name_H-M   'P 1'
#
loop_
_entity.id
_entity.type
_entity.pdbx_description
1 polymer ?
#
loop_
_entity_poly.entity_id
_entity_poly.type
_entity_poly.pdbx_seq_one_letter_code
_entity_poly.pdbx_strand_id
1 'polypeptide(L)'
;MSVGVFDTKTLKWITKIPVGDNPTEMILDKKQKRLFVACADDNTVHIVNTETLAVEEVLNVGIYQTNLTGSGTNSLALMKGDKQLLIANADNNALAVFDVSKRGSSAGLGFVPTGWYPTQVRVVKDKVWVCNGKGFTSLSNPRGPNPIERKTQTEYQKGQKGKEKVQYIGGLFRGGMTVFSISEVTDANKLSLHTKQVYSNSPYRLDAENGTGIPVNNPIPSKLGDTSPIKHVFYIIKENRTYDQVLADMEGGDGDTSLLLFGANITPNQHKICKEFVLLDHFYVEAEVSADGHNWSTAAYANDYTEKTWPTSYGGRGGEYVYEGQASVAHPQKGFIWDHAAQAGKSYRTYGEFADNYKPNIKALQGHFCQSYTSWDENVRDTTRFGQWKHDFDSLLNIGQVPQLNTLRFINDHTEGVRRNRPTPFAHVADNDLAVGMFVDYLSKSKIWESSVVFILEVDAQNGPDHVDAHRSTAYVGGGLVKQGFIDHTHYSTSSMLRTMELILGMSPMSQYDASAEPMWRCFQDSTVHPTFDAVPALVDLSEKNVRDNRRSTSYLMDQSEGLDLSKEDRANEQLMNEVLWKYVKGEKSKLPVLRRASWVRSIDAD
;
A
#
# COMPACT_ATOMS: atom_id res chain seq x y z
N MET A 1 -20.91 -11.47 3.59
CA MET A 1 -20.54 -12.43 4.69
C MET A 1 -21.74 -12.74 5.59
N SER A 2 -21.60 -13.36 6.79
CA SER A 2 -22.78 -13.74 7.59
C SER A 2 -22.47 -13.89 9.09
N VAL A 3 -23.50 -13.74 9.91
CA VAL A 3 -23.51 -14.08 11.35
C VAL A 3 -24.12 -15.47 11.52
N GLY A 4 -23.38 -16.38 12.14
CA GLY A 4 -23.85 -17.73 12.47
C GLY A 4 -24.65 -17.76 13.77
N VAL A 5 -25.77 -18.47 13.80
CA VAL A 5 -26.64 -18.64 14.99
C VAL A 5 -26.63 -20.09 15.42
N PHE A 6 -26.30 -20.34 16.68
CA PHE A 6 -26.23 -21.66 17.29
C PHE A 6 -27.10 -21.73 18.54
N ASP A 7 -27.68 -22.89 18.79
CA ASP A 7 -28.30 -23.20 20.06
C ASP A 7 -27.23 -23.49 21.11
N THR A 8 -27.18 -22.72 22.19
CA THR A 8 -26.12 -22.82 23.20
C THR A 8 -26.21 -24.06 24.09
N LYS A 9 -27.35 -24.74 24.14
CA LYS A 9 -27.55 -25.98 24.92
C LYS A 9 -27.17 -27.22 24.12
N THR A 10 -27.61 -27.26 22.87
CA THR A 10 -27.41 -28.41 21.99
C THR A 10 -26.18 -28.27 21.09
N LEU A 11 -25.57 -27.07 21.02
CA LEU A 11 -24.48 -26.68 20.12
C LEU A 11 -24.82 -26.94 18.63
N LYS A 12 -26.10 -27.01 18.28
CA LYS A 12 -26.55 -27.21 16.92
C LYS A 12 -26.67 -25.87 16.18
N TRP A 13 -26.30 -25.93 14.93
CA TRP A 13 -26.51 -24.85 13.99
C TRP A 13 -28.01 -24.57 13.79
N ILE A 14 -28.43 -23.32 13.88
CA ILE A 14 -29.81 -22.89 13.64
C ILE A 14 -29.89 -22.29 12.23
N THR A 15 -29.14 -21.21 11.98
CA THR A 15 -29.14 -20.51 10.70
C THR A 15 -27.95 -19.59 10.54
N LYS A 16 -27.79 -19.04 9.34
CA LYS A 16 -26.89 -17.90 9.09
C LYS A 16 -27.69 -16.69 8.64
N ILE A 17 -27.32 -15.52 9.12
CA ILE A 17 -27.93 -14.24 8.77
C ILE A 17 -26.94 -13.52 7.84
N PRO A 18 -27.27 -13.31 6.55
CA PRO A 18 -26.42 -12.52 5.67
C PRO A 18 -26.25 -11.10 6.18
N VAL A 19 -25.02 -10.60 6.22
CA VAL A 19 -24.64 -9.23 6.57
C VAL A 19 -23.59 -8.73 5.57
N GLY A 20 -23.13 -7.49 5.75
CA GLY A 20 -22.09 -6.92 4.90
C GLY A 20 -20.73 -7.63 5.02
N ASP A 21 -19.75 -7.09 4.33
CA ASP A 21 -18.41 -7.68 4.25
C ASP A 21 -17.56 -7.39 5.49
N ASN A 22 -16.73 -8.36 5.85
CA ASN A 22 -15.87 -8.39 7.04
C ASN A 22 -16.60 -7.93 8.32
N PRO A 23 -17.56 -8.74 8.84
CA PRO A 23 -18.17 -8.45 10.13
C PRO A 23 -17.13 -8.53 11.25
N THR A 24 -16.92 -7.42 11.95
CA THR A 24 -15.83 -7.23 12.94
C THR A 24 -16.31 -7.31 14.37
N GLU A 25 -17.24 -6.45 14.77
CA GLU A 25 -17.80 -6.45 16.11
C GLU A 25 -19.32 -6.57 16.11
N MET A 26 -19.85 -7.21 17.14
CA MET A 26 -21.29 -7.35 17.36
C MET A 26 -21.65 -6.94 18.79
N ILE A 27 -22.70 -6.13 18.94
CA ILE A 27 -23.24 -5.77 20.26
C ILE A 27 -24.75 -5.91 20.29
N LEU A 28 -25.29 -6.37 21.42
CA LEU A 28 -26.73 -6.44 21.67
C LEU A 28 -27.23 -5.18 22.41
N ASP A 29 -28.45 -4.75 22.11
CA ASP A 29 -29.13 -3.81 22.99
C ASP A 29 -29.47 -4.47 24.37
N LYS A 30 -29.77 -3.67 25.39
CA LYS A 30 -30.06 -4.17 26.75
C LYS A 30 -31.23 -5.14 26.79
N LYS A 31 -32.18 -5.00 25.87
CA LYS A 31 -33.36 -5.89 25.77
C LYS A 31 -33.05 -7.14 24.96
N GLN A 32 -31.86 -7.25 24.39
CA GLN A 32 -31.41 -8.35 23.51
C GLN A 32 -32.33 -8.59 22.28
N LYS A 33 -32.99 -7.51 21.80
CA LYS A 33 -33.91 -7.58 20.66
C LYS A 33 -33.28 -7.11 19.34
N ARG A 34 -32.17 -6.38 19.44
CA ARG A 34 -31.41 -5.92 18.28
C ARG A 34 -29.93 -6.28 18.46
N LEU A 35 -29.37 -6.91 17.43
CA LEU A 35 -27.94 -7.15 17.31
C LEU A 35 -27.40 -6.18 16.26
N PHE A 36 -26.44 -5.35 16.63
CA PHE A 36 -25.73 -4.43 15.75
C PHE A 36 -24.44 -5.13 15.30
N VAL A 37 -24.19 -5.18 13.99
CA VAL A 37 -23.03 -5.86 13.38
C VAL A 37 -22.27 -4.85 12.55
N ALA A 38 -21.04 -4.52 12.94
CA ALA A 38 -20.13 -3.70 12.16
C ALA A 38 -19.56 -4.51 11.01
N CYS A 39 -19.58 -3.96 9.79
CA CYS A 39 -19.05 -4.58 8.58
C CYS A 39 -18.00 -3.63 7.98
N ALA A 40 -16.71 -4.02 8.09
CA ALA A 40 -15.60 -3.11 7.84
C ALA A 40 -15.45 -2.69 6.38
N ASP A 41 -15.62 -3.64 5.46
CA ASP A 41 -15.25 -3.45 4.06
C ASP A 41 -16.37 -2.86 3.19
N ASP A 42 -17.56 -2.64 3.73
CA ASP A 42 -18.65 -1.96 3.03
C ASP A 42 -19.18 -0.71 3.75
N ASN A 43 -18.47 -0.23 4.77
CA ASN A 43 -18.80 0.95 5.55
C ASN A 43 -20.19 0.90 6.18
N THR A 44 -20.65 -0.28 6.63
CA THR A 44 -22.01 -0.44 7.13
C THR A 44 -22.09 -0.99 8.55
N VAL A 45 -23.23 -0.72 9.19
CA VAL A 45 -23.69 -1.46 10.36
C VAL A 45 -25.04 -2.10 10.04
N HIS A 46 -25.12 -3.42 10.14
CA HIS A 46 -26.34 -4.16 9.97
C HIS A 46 -27.04 -4.33 11.32
N ILE A 47 -28.32 -3.96 11.42
CA ILE A 47 -29.14 -4.15 12.60
C ILE A 47 -30.02 -5.37 12.38
N VAL A 48 -29.77 -6.41 13.16
CA VAL A 48 -30.48 -7.68 13.09
C VAL A 48 -31.53 -7.75 14.18
N ASN A 49 -32.74 -8.13 13.82
CA ASN A 49 -33.79 -8.47 14.75
C ASN A 49 -33.53 -9.90 15.28
N THR A 50 -33.30 -10.02 16.60
CA THR A 50 -32.95 -11.30 17.23
C THR A 50 -34.12 -12.28 17.34
N GLU A 51 -35.35 -11.81 17.22
CA GLU A 51 -36.56 -12.65 17.27
C GLU A 51 -36.85 -13.27 15.90
N THR A 52 -36.70 -12.49 14.83
CA THR A 52 -36.94 -12.95 13.45
C THR A 52 -35.70 -13.49 12.75
N LEU A 53 -34.50 -13.28 13.33
CA LEU A 53 -33.20 -13.65 12.77
C LEU A 53 -32.96 -13.04 11.38
N ALA A 54 -33.43 -11.83 11.17
CA ALA A 54 -33.31 -11.12 9.89
C ALA A 54 -32.76 -9.71 10.08
N VAL A 55 -32.06 -9.20 9.08
CA VAL A 55 -31.62 -7.79 9.03
C VAL A 55 -32.87 -6.92 8.85
N GLU A 56 -33.05 -5.94 9.74
CA GLU A 56 -34.18 -4.99 9.70
C GLU A 56 -33.77 -3.61 9.21
N GLU A 57 -32.48 -3.28 9.30
CA GLU A 57 -31.95 -1.97 8.89
C GLU A 57 -30.45 -2.10 8.57
N VAL A 58 -29.98 -1.32 7.58
CA VAL A 58 -28.58 -1.17 7.23
C VAL A 58 -28.21 0.31 7.28
N LEU A 59 -27.21 0.66 8.10
CA LEU A 59 -26.69 2.01 8.24
C LEU A 59 -25.44 2.15 7.36
N ASN A 60 -25.39 3.11 6.44
CA ASN A 60 -24.15 3.56 5.86
C ASN A 60 -23.49 4.55 6.83
N VAL A 61 -22.30 4.23 7.31
CA VAL A 61 -21.60 4.97 8.37
C VAL A 61 -20.33 5.68 7.89
N GLY A 62 -20.06 5.64 6.57
CA GLY A 62 -18.96 6.38 5.95
C GLY A 62 -19.10 7.89 6.09
N ILE A 63 -18.01 8.63 5.89
CA ILE A 63 -17.99 10.10 5.93
C ILE A 63 -19.00 10.67 4.93
N TYR A 64 -19.08 10.07 3.75
CA TYR A 64 -20.09 10.35 2.75
C TYR A 64 -20.88 9.08 2.43
N GLN A 65 -22.16 9.24 2.13
CA GLN A 65 -23.02 8.12 1.72
C GLN A 65 -22.79 7.77 0.25
N THR A 66 -21.63 7.23 -0.03
CA THR A 66 -21.24 6.73 -1.35
C THR A 66 -21.06 5.22 -1.31
N ASN A 67 -20.85 4.61 -2.48
CA ASN A 67 -20.54 3.18 -2.58
C ASN A 67 -19.03 2.88 -2.49
N LEU A 68 -18.17 3.90 -2.28
CA LEU A 68 -16.73 3.68 -2.15
C LEU A 68 -16.41 3.16 -0.75
N THR A 69 -15.64 2.09 -0.71
CA THR A 69 -15.09 1.50 0.53
C THR A 69 -13.97 2.36 1.09
N GLY A 70 -13.52 2.09 2.31
CA GLY A 70 -12.38 2.77 2.95
C GLY A 70 -12.71 3.51 4.24
N SER A 71 -13.83 3.19 4.94
CA SER A 71 -14.07 3.70 6.29
C SER A 71 -13.57 2.77 7.39
N GLY A 72 -13.46 1.46 7.11
CA GLY A 72 -12.98 0.47 8.07
C GLY A 72 -13.86 0.41 9.33
N THR A 73 -15.17 0.11 9.18
CA THR A 73 -16.14 0.08 10.28
C THR A 73 -15.83 -1.03 11.28
N ASN A 74 -15.25 -0.69 12.43
CA ASN A 74 -14.50 -1.63 13.25
C ASN A 74 -15.14 -1.98 14.59
N SER A 75 -15.66 -1.00 15.33
CA SER A 75 -16.15 -1.22 16.70
C SER A 75 -17.39 -0.39 17.02
N LEU A 76 -18.19 -0.88 17.96
CA LEU A 76 -19.49 -0.37 18.29
C LEU A 76 -19.64 -0.11 19.80
N ALA A 77 -20.38 0.95 20.18
CA ALA A 77 -20.81 1.16 21.56
C ALA A 77 -22.19 1.82 21.62
N LEU A 78 -23.12 1.23 22.38
CA LEU A 78 -24.43 1.82 22.66
C LEU A 78 -24.38 2.73 23.88
N MET A 79 -25.08 3.85 23.82
CA MET A 79 -25.21 4.84 24.91
C MET A 79 -26.62 5.41 25.03
N LYS A 80 -26.86 6.22 26.07
CA LYS A 80 -28.15 6.84 26.36
C LYS A 80 -29.32 5.85 26.40
N GLY A 81 -29.12 4.68 27.05
CA GLY A 81 -30.20 3.68 27.15
C GLY A 81 -30.53 3.06 25.79
N ASP A 82 -29.48 2.76 24.99
CA ASP A 82 -29.55 2.14 23.67
C ASP A 82 -30.22 3.01 22.59
N LYS A 83 -30.19 4.35 22.77
CA LYS A 83 -30.75 5.30 21.81
C LYS A 83 -29.71 5.89 20.85
N GLN A 84 -28.44 5.87 21.21
CA GLN A 84 -27.36 6.33 20.37
C GLN A 84 -26.32 5.24 20.20
N LEU A 85 -25.79 5.14 18.98
CA LEU A 85 -24.73 4.21 18.60
C LEU A 85 -23.48 5.02 18.21
N LEU A 86 -22.35 4.69 18.83
CA LEU A 86 -21.02 5.15 18.43
C LEU A 86 -20.37 4.05 17.60
N ILE A 87 -19.76 4.42 16.49
CA ILE A 87 -19.19 3.50 15.52
C ILE A 87 -17.76 3.98 15.19
N ALA A 88 -16.77 3.15 15.43
CA ALA A 88 -15.39 3.45 15.08
C ALA A 88 -15.14 3.18 13.59
N ASN A 89 -14.84 4.23 12.83
CA ASN A 89 -14.40 4.15 11.44
C ASN A 89 -12.88 4.27 11.42
N ALA A 90 -12.18 3.11 11.34
CA ALA A 90 -10.74 3.02 11.52
C ALA A 90 -9.98 3.87 10.50
N ASP A 91 -10.30 3.74 9.23
CA ASP A 91 -9.58 4.39 8.14
C ASP A 91 -9.96 5.87 7.95
N ASN A 92 -11.07 6.31 8.53
CA ASN A 92 -11.45 7.72 8.55
C ASN A 92 -10.95 8.47 9.80
N ASN A 93 -10.29 7.79 10.74
CA ASN A 93 -9.82 8.39 11.98
C ASN A 93 -10.93 9.11 12.76
N ALA A 94 -12.13 8.53 12.81
CA ALA A 94 -13.31 9.15 13.37
C ALA A 94 -14.28 8.16 14.01
N LEU A 95 -15.13 8.66 14.91
CA LEU A 95 -16.34 7.97 15.33
C LEU A 95 -17.53 8.55 14.57
N ALA A 96 -18.36 7.71 13.96
CA ALA A 96 -19.69 8.08 13.51
C ALA A 96 -20.68 7.96 14.67
N VAL A 97 -21.64 8.88 14.75
CA VAL A 97 -22.66 8.95 15.80
C VAL A 97 -24.04 8.85 15.16
N PHE A 98 -24.84 7.87 15.58
CA PHE A 98 -26.18 7.62 15.05
C PHE A 98 -27.24 7.65 16.16
N ASP A 99 -28.40 8.21 15.87
CA ASP A 99 -29.63 8.00 16.65
C ASP A 99 -30.28 6.70 16.16
N VAL A 100 -30.34 5.71 17.05
CA VAL A 100 -30.95 4.39 16.80
C VAL A 100 -32.20 4.18 17.69
N SER A 101 -32.75 5.26 18.21
CA SER A 101 -33.93 5.21 19.11
C SER A 101 -35.19 4.73 18.40
N LYS A 102 -35.36 5.06 17.14
CA LYS A 102 -36.49 4.65 16.31
C LYS A 102 -36.12 3.47 15.43
N ARG A 103 -36.71 2.32 15.70
CA ARG A 103 -36.44 1.06 14.99
C ARG A 103 -36.80 1.18 13.52
N GLY A 104 -35.88 0.74 12.63
CA GLY A 104 -36.05 0.81 11.18
C GLY A 104 -35.99 2.23 10.59
N SER A 105 -35.54 3.23 11.38
CA SER A 105 -35.43 4.64 10.94
C SER A 105 -34.37 5.36 11.76
N SER A 106 -33.17 4.81 11.74
CA SER A 106 -31.98 5.42 12.36
C SER A 106 -31.51 6.64 11.58
N ALA A 107 -30.81 7.56 12.23
CA ALA A 107 -30.32 8.79 11.62
C ALA A 107 -28.87 9.09 12.03
N GLY A 108 -28.03 9.46 11.08
CA GLY A 108 -26.69 9.98 11.35
C GLY A 108 -26.78 11.33 12.04
N LEU A 109 -26.05 11.52 13.14
CA LEU A 109 -26.00 12.76 13.90
C LEU A 109 -24.74 13.57 13.60
N GLY A 110 -23.65 12.91 13.20
CA GLY A 110 -22.37 13.52 12.90
C GLY A 110 -21.18 12.63 13.25
N PHE A 111 -20.00 13.26 13.32
CA PHE A 111 -18.73 12.56 13.54
C PHE A 111 -17.90 13.24 14.64
N VAL A 112 -16.99 12.47 15.25
CA VAL A 112 -16.00 12.97 16.23
C VAL A 112 -14.61 12.49 15.79
N PRO A 113 -13.60 13.38 15.67
CA PRO A 113 -12.24 12.97 15.29
C PRO A 113 -11.58 12.17 16.41
N THR A 114 -10.73 11.22 16.02
CA THR A 114 -9.94 10.39 16.95
C THR A 114 -8.45 10.47 16.59
N GLY A 115 -7.60 9.69 17.25
CA GLY A 115 -6.30 9.34 16.71
C GLY A 115 -6.42 8.37 15.53
N TRP A 116 -5.28 7.98 14.97
CA TRP A 116 -5.24 7.18 13.77
C TRP A 116 -5.65 5.72 14.03
N TYR A 117 -6.49 5.22 13.14
CA TYR A 117 -6.98 3.86 13.12
C TYR A 117 -7.70 3.45 14.41
N PRO A 118 -8.88 4.02 14.73
CA PRO A 118 -9.67 3.63 15.92
C PRO A 118 -10.14 2.18 15.81
N THR A 119 -9.58 1.32 16.68
CA THR A 119 -9.82 -0.12 16.70
C THR A 119 -10.93 -0.53 17.64
N GLN A 120 -11.21 0.28 18.67
CA GLN A 120 -12.23 -0.02 19.66
C GLN A 120 -12.81 1.24 20.27
N VAL A 121 -14.12 1.25 20.50
CA VAL A 121 -14.83 2.28 21.26
C VAL A 121 -15.60 1.68 22.43
N ARG A 122 -15.52 2.30 23.61
CA ARG A 122 -16.28 1.91 24.81
C ARG A 122 -16.79 3.15 25.54
N VAL A 123 -17.96 3.02 26.16
CA VAL A 123 -18.54 4.05 27.01
C VAL A 123 -18.51 3.59 28.47
N VAL A 124 -17.76 4.32 29.29
CA VAL A 124 -17.61 4.00 30.72
C VAL A 124 -17.96 5.23 31.54
N LYS A 125 -19.01 5.15 32.31
CA LYS A 125 -19.60 6.28 33.06
C LYS A 125 -19.94 7.44 32.12
N ASP A 126 -19.30 8.58 32.30
CA ASP A 126 -19.50 9.84 31.56
C ASP A 126 -18.44 10.05 30.45
N LYS A 127 -17.64 9.03 30.14
CA LYS A 127 -16.55 9.14 29.16
C LYS A 127 -16.67 8.11 28.06
N VAL A 128 -16.27 8.54 26.85
CA VAL A 128 -16.00 7.70 25.69
C VAL A 128 -14.49 7.44 25.63
N TRP A 129 -14.13 6.19 25.46
CA TRP A 129 -12.76 5.69 25.36
C TRP A 129 -12.58 5.06 23.99
N VAL A 130 -11.55 5.49 23.26
CA VAL A 130 -11.24 5.00 21.91
C VAL A 130 -9.78 4.56 21.87
N CYS A 131 -9.53 3.29 21.52
CA CYS A 131 -8.19 2.82 21.24
C CYS A 131 -7.83 3.13 19.79
N ASN A 132 -6.67 3.73 19.55
CA ASN A 132 -6.17 4.07 18.22
C ASN A 132 -4.95 3.20 17.91
N GLY A 133 -5.03 2.35 16.88
CA GLY A 133 -3.99 1.37 16.54
C GLY A 133 -2.70 1.98 16.00
N LYS A 134 -2.82 3.04 15.19
CA LYS A 134 -1.68 3.69 14.52
C LYS A 134 -1.27 5.03 15.19
N GLY A 135 -1.84 5.38 16.36
CA GLY A 135 -1.44 6.57 17.14
C GLY A 135 -1.86 7.89 16.52
N PHE A 136 -0.91 8.79 16.19
CA PHE A 136 -1.19 10.16 15.73
C PHE A 136 -0.24 10.64 14.63
N THR A 137 0.78 9.88 14.23
CA THR A 137 1.80 10.29 13.26
C THR A 137 2.58 9.09 12.74
N SER A 138 3.09 9.18 11.52
CA SER A 138 4.19 8.35 11.02
C SER A 138 5.53 8.93 11.43
N LEU A 139 6.62 8.21 11.21
CA LEU A 139 7.96 8.59 11.62
C LEU A 139 9.00 8.20 10.57
N SER A 140 10.06 8.99 10.49
CA SER A 140 11.29 8.59 9.81
C SER A 140 11.96 7.41 10.53
N ASN A 141 12.71 6.61 9.77
CA ASN A 141 13.41 5.45 10.31
C ASN A 141 14.90 5.37 9.89
N PRO A 142 15.70 6.43 10.04
CA PRO A 142 17.10 6.43 9.61
C PRO A 142 17.97 5.37 10.32
N ARG A 143 17.45 4.71 11.35
CA ARG A 143 18.10 3.60 12.05
C ARG A 143 17.43 2.25 11.81
N GLY A 144 16.57 2.17 10.87
CA GLY A 144 15.85 0.94 10.64
C GLY A 144 16.40 0.11 9.49
N PRO A 145 16.20 -1.18 9.59
CA PRO A 145 16.49 -2.02 10.76
C PRO A 145 17.97 -2.07 11.04
N ASN A 146 18.35 -2.12 12.33
CA ASN A 146 19.75 -1.99 12.71
C ASN A 146 20.57 -3.25 12.39
N PRO A 147 21.48 -3.21 11.42
CA PRO A 147 22.28 -4.38 11.03
C PRO A 147 23.47 -4.65 11.94
N ILE A 148 23.78 -3.75 12.90
CA ILE A 148 25.04 -3.80 13.68
C ILE A 148 24.82 -4.45 15.04
N GLU A 149 23.65 -4.27 15.65
CA GLU A 149 23.35 -4.78 16.98
C GLU A 149 22.16 -5.73 16.99
N ARG A 150 22.43 -7.03 16.95
CA ARG A 150 21.42 -8.11 17.04
C ARG A 150 20.54 -8.07 18.30
N LYS A 151 20.97 -7.38 19.34
CA LYS A 151 20.23 -7.28 20.60
C LYS A 151 19.14 -6.21 20.56
N THR A 152 19.18 -5.31 19.60
CA THR A 152 18.18 -4.28 19.40
C THR A 152 17.14 -4.77 18.41
N GLN A 153 16.08 -5.34 18.92
CA GLN A 153 14.91 -5.70 18.12
C GLN A 153 13.81 -4.70 18.38
N THR A 154 12.91 -4.58 17.41
CA THR A 154 11.73 -3.74 17.56
C THR A 154 10.95 -4.15 18.81
N GLU A 155 10.35 -3.20 19.50
CA GLU A 155 9.40 -3.47 20.58
C GLU A 155 8.31 -4.43 20.15
N TYR A 156 7.96 -4.36 18.88
CA TYR A 156 6.97 -5.20 18.24
C TYR A 156 7.36 -6.68 18.26
N GLN A 157 8.61 -7.04 17.95
CA GLN A 157 8.98 -8.45 17.82
C GLN A 157 9.34 -9.17 19.12
N LYS A 158 9.86 -8.51 20.13
CA LYS A 158 10.37 -9.22 21.33
C LYS A 158 10.10 -8.58 22.69
N GLY A 159 9.51 -7.41 22.76
CA GLY A 159 9.31 -6.73 24.05
C GLY A 159 10.62 -6.49 24.81
N GLN A 160 11.75 -6.34 24.10
CA GLN A 160 13.07 -6.25 24.73
C GLN A 160 13.38 -4.84 25.21
N LYS A 161 13.90 -4.76 26.41
CA LYS A 161 14.51 -3.55 26.99
C LYS A 161 15.92 -3.39 26.43
N GLY A 162 16.08 -2.98 25.16
CA GLY A 162 17.36 -2.62 24.56
C GLY A 162 17.65 -1.14 24.76
N LYS A 163 18.93 -0.75 24.80
CA LYS A 163 19.36 0.66 24.89
C LYS A 163 19.12 1.44 23.59
N GLU A 164 19.04 0.76 22.46
CA GLU A 164 18.71 1.35 21.17
C GLU A 164 17.62 0.54 20.50
N LYS A 165 16.57 1.24 20.02
CA LYS A 165 15.40 0.61 19.39
C LYS A 165 15.60 0.63 17.89
N VAL A 166 15.44 -0.53 17.26
CA VAL A 166 15.37 -0.64 15.81
C VAL A 166 14.09 0.03 15.34
N GLN A 167 14.18 0.80 14.28
CA GLN A 167 13.05 1.54 13.70
C GLN A 167 12.40 0.73 12.58
N TYR A 168 11.84 -0.41 12.94
CA TYR A 168 11.07 -1.26 12.05
C TYR A 168 9.72 -0.61 11.73
N ILE A 169 9.31 -0.57 10.46
CA ILE A 169 8.11 0.14 10.01
C ILE A 169 6.85 -0.26 10.79
N GLY A 170 6.60 -1.56 10.95
CA GLY A 170 5.46 -2.06 11.73
C GLY A 170 5.50 -1.74 13.24
N GLY A 171 6.61 -1.20 13.75
CA GLY A 171 6.77 -0.78 15.15
C GLY A 171 6.80 0.74 15.34
N LEU A 172 6.72 1.53 14.28
CA LEU A 172 6.74 3.00 14.35
C LEU A 172 5.39 3.57 14.73
N PHE A 173 4.31 2.96 14.31
CA PHE A 173 2.98 3.32 14.76
C PHE A 173 2.79 2.84 16.21
N ARG A 174 2.56 3.77 17.11
CA ARG A 174 2.34 3.48 18.52
C ARG A 174 0.89 3.71 18.85
N GLY A 175 0.21 2.67 19.33
CA GLY A 175 -1.17 2.77 19.79
C GLY A 175 -1.35 3.88 20.81
N GLY A 176 -2.44 4.61 20.68
CA GLY A 176 -2.84 5.69 21.56
C GLY A 176 -4.26 5.50 22.08
N MET A 177 -4.68 6.42 22.95
CA MET A 177 -6.06 6.42 23.46
C MET A 177 -6.64 7.83 23.39
N THR A 178 -7.77 7.98 22.68
CA THR A 178 -8.58 9.19 22.71
C THR A 178 -9.65 9.05 23.78
N VAL A 179 -9.74 10.02 24.69
CA VAL A 179 -10.73 10.02 25.79
C VAL A 179 -11.43 11.37 25.86
N PHE A 180 -12.76 11.35 25.84
CA PHE A 180 -13.54 12.57 25.93
C PHE A 180 -14.86 12.36 26.71
N SER A 181 -15.51 13.44 27.12
CA SER A 181 -16.79 13.39 27.80
C SER A 181 -17.93 13.00 26.85
N ILE A 182 -18.93 12.28 27.35
CA ILE A 182 -20.17 12.00 26.63
C ILE A 182 -20.80 13.28 26.08
N SER A 183 -20.64 14.43 26.75
CA SER A 183 -21.15 15.73 26.29
C SER A 183 -20.68 16.10 24.88
N GLU A 184 -19.49 15.65 24.46
CA GLU A 184 -18.97 15.95 23.12
C GLU A 184 -19.81 15.34 21.98
N VAL A 185 -20.52 14.25 22.27
CA VAL A 185 -21.39 13.55 21.30
C VAL A 185 -22.87 13.75 21.55
N THR A 186 -23.25 14.30 22.71
CA THR A 186 -24.67 14.49 23.08
C THR A 186 -25.14 15.92 22.96
N ASP A 187 -24.24 16.89 22.99
CA ASP A 187 -24.49 18.29 22.69
C ASP A 187 -24.40 18.50 21.17
N ALA A 188 -25.49 18.93 20.55
CA ALA A 188 -25.58 19.10 19.10
C ALA A 188 -24.60 20.13 18.57
N ASN A 189 -24.30 21.20 19.31
CA ASN A 189 -23.36 22.23 18.88
C ASN A 189 -21.93 21.70 18.87
N LYS A 190 -21.51 20.97 19.90
CA LYS A 190 -20.20 20.35 19.99
C LYS A 190 -20.02 19.29 18.89
N LEU A 191 -21.00 18.42 18.72
CA LEU A 191 -20.97 17.39 17.69
C LEU A 191 -20.89 18.01 16.28
N SER A 192 -21.58 19.13 16.03
CA SER A 192 -21.48 19.87 14.77
C SER A 192 -20.07 20.42 14.53
N LEU A 193 -19.40 20.93 15.57
CA LEU A 193 -18.01 21.40 15.46
C LEU A 193 -17.04 20.22 15.16
N HIS A 194 -17.18 19.11 15.86
CA HIS A 194 -16.41 17.91 15.61
C HIS A 194 -16.63 17.36 14.20
N THR A 195 -17.87 17.35 13.73
CA THR A 195 -18.21 16.92 12.37
C THR A 195 -17.51 17.77 11.32
N LYS A 196 -17.52 19.10 11.48
CA LYS A 196 -16.77 20.01 10.60
C LYS A 196 -15.27 19.70 10.62
N GLN A 197 -14.70 19.39 11.79
CA GLN A 197 -13.29 19.03 11.92
C GLN A 197 -12.99 17.73 11.18
N VAL A 198 -13.85 16.69 11.27
CA VAL A 198 -13.67 15.43 10.54
C VAL A 198 -13.67 15.68 9.04
N TYR A 199 -14.61 16.45 8.52
CA TYR A 199 -14.62 16.81 7.09
C TYR A 199 -13.38 17.61 6.67
N SER A 200 -12.88 18.51 7.52
CA SER A 200 -11.67 19.29 7.19
C SER A 200 -10.38 18.47 7.26
N ASN A 201 -10.37 17.39 8.02
CA ASN A 201 -9.23 16.48 8.13
C ASN A 201 -9.18 15.46 6.97
N SER A 202 -10.31 15.23 6.31
CA SER A 202 -10.39 14.27 5.20
C SER A 202 -10.21 14.99 3.87
N PRO A 203 -9.30 14.52 2.98
CA PRO A 203 -9.22 15.00 1.61
C PRO A 203 -10.38 14.50 0.75
N TYR A 204 -11.12 13.47 1.20
CA TYR A 204 -12.22 12.87 0.45
C TYR A 204 -13.41 13.84 0.32
N ARG A 205 -13.98 13.94 -0.89
CA ARG A 205 -15.08 14.83 -1.25
C ARG A 205 -16.14 14.10 -2.06
N LEU A 206 -17.35 14.67 -2.12
CA LEU A 206 -18.47 14.11 -2.89
C LEU A 206 -18.24 14.14 -4.42
N ASP A 207 -17.43 15.06 -4.90
CA ASP A 207 -17.06 15.20 -6.32
C ASP A 207 -15.75 14.46 -6.67
N ALA A 208 -15.39 13.47 -5.88
CA ALA A 208 -14.16 12.70 -5.98
C ALA A 208 -13.93 11.99 -7.33
N GLU A 209 -14.99 11.82 -8.14
CA GLU A 209 -14.85 11.30 -9.52
C GLU A 209 -14.09 12.24 -10.45
N ASN A 210 -13.96 13.53 -10.09
CA ASN A 210 -13.28 14.53 -10.87
C ASN A 210 -11.90 14.86 -10.29
N GLY A 211 -10.88 14.95 -11.13
CA GLY A 211 -9.58 15.49 -10.76
C GLY A 211 -9.68 17.00 -10.55
N THR A 212 -9.24 17.50 -9.40
CA THR A 212 -9.25 18.94 -9.09
C THR A 212 -7.89 19.58 -9.36
N GLY A 213 -7.92 20.85 -9.77
CA GLY A 213 -6.70 21.62 -10.02
C GLY A 213 -5.95 21.26 -11.30
N ILE A 214 -6.45 20.33 -12.09
CA ILE A 214 -5.81 19.91 -13.35
C ILE A 214 -6.05 20.99 -14.42
N PRO A 215 -5.00 21.52 -15.07
CA PRO A 215 -5.15 22.49 -16.15
C PRO A 215 -5.89 21.91 -17.38
N VAL A 216 -6.65 22.74 -18.08
CA VAL A 216 -7.54 22.35 -19.19
C VAL A 216 -6.80 21.58 -20.30
N ASN A 217 -5.55 21.90 -20.60
CA ASN A 217 -4.77 21.26 -21.66
C ASN A 217 -3.86 20.13 -21.16
N ASN A 218 -4.00 19.72 -19.91
CA ASN A 218 -3.17 18.64 -19.39
C ASN A 218 -3.59 17.30 -20.01
N PRO A 219 -2.65 16.40 -20.34
CA PRO A 219 -2.98 15.04 -20.81
C PRO A 219 -3.81 14.22 -19.83
N ILE A 220 -3.74 14.57 -18.55
CA ILE A 220 -4.57 13.94 -17.51
C ILE A 220 -5.93 14.63 -17.49
N PRO A 221 -7.04 13.92 -17.76
CA PRO A 221 -8.38 14.50 -17.74
C PRO A 221 -8.77 15.02 -16.35
N SER A 222 -9.44 16.17 -16.33
CA SER A 222 -9.99 16.73 -15.07
C SER A 222 -11.36 16.14 -14.71
N LYS A 223 -12.01 15.44 -15.63
CA LYS A 223 -13.32 14.81 -15.41
C LYS A 223 -13.30 13.35 -15.84
N LEU A 224 -13.95 12.51 -15.08
CA LEU A 224 -14.17 11.13 -15.45
C LEU A 224 -14.95 11.07 -16.79
N GLY A 225 -14.44 10.26 -17.73
CA GLY A 225 -15.04 10.08 -19.04
C GLY A 225 -14.53 11.06 -20.12
N ASP A 226 -13.80 12.11 -19.76
CA ASP A 226 -13.06 12.91 -20.74
C ASP A 226 -11.93 12.08 -21.36
N THR A 227 -11.60 12.36 -22.62
CA THR A 227 -10.59 11.58 -23.34
C THR A 227 -9.18 12.07 -23.04
N SER A 228 -8.30 11.14 -22.70
CA SER A 228 -6.85 11.37 -22.65
C SER A 228 -6.20 11.11 -24.02
N PRO A 229 -5.16 11.85 -24.42
CA PRO A 229 -4.29 11.48 -25.52
C PRO A 229 -3.46 10.22 -25.23
N ILE A 230 -3.26 9.87 -23.95
CA ILE A 230 -2.57 8.66 -23.52
C ILE A 230 -3.52 7.47 -23.72
N LYS A 231 -3.07 6.45 -24.46
CA LYS A 231 -3.86 5.27 -24.82
C LYS A 231 -3.41 4.00 -24.13
N HIS A 232 -2.13 3.94 -23.74
CA HIS A 232 -1.53 2.77 -23.12
C HIS A 232 -0.84 3.16 -21.81
N VAL A 233 -1.23 2.51 -20.75
CA VAL A 233 -0.64 2.61 -19.40
C VAL A 233 0.12 1.33 -19.13
N PHE A 234 1.41 1.46 -18.81
CA PHE A 234 2.26 0.39 -18.30
C PHE A 234 2.55 0.68 -16.85
N TYR A 235 2.20 -0.26 -15.99
CA TYR A 235 2.34 -0.15 -14.54
C TYR A 235 3.27 -1.24 -14.04
N ILE A 236 4.47 -0.87 -13.61
CA ILE A 236 5.51 -1.79 -13.16
C ILE A 236 5.58 -1.72 -11.63
N ILE A 237 5.37 -2.86 -10.99
CA ILE A 237 5.44 -3.04 -9.55
C ILE A 237 6.73 -3.77 -9.23
N LYS A 238 7.55 -3.18 -8.37
CA LYS A 238 8.87 -3.68 -7.94
C LYS A 238 8.84 -4.08 -6.46
N GLU A 239 9.87 -4.78 -6.02
CA GLU A 239 10.14 -5.22 -4.65
C GLU A 239 11.54 -4.75 -4.21
N ASN A 240 11.74 -4.10 -3.13
CA ASN A 240 10.99 -3.09 -2.36
C ASN A 240 12.04 -2.25 -1.65
N ARG A 241 12.16 -0.97 -2.00
CA ARG A 241 13.23 -0.08 -1.53
C ARG A 241 12.70 1.28 -1.09
N THR A 242 13.36 1.89 -0.09
CA THR A 242 13.12 3.29 0.25
C THR A 242 13.79 4.22 -0.76
N TYR A 243 13.35 5.48 -0.79
CA TYR A 243 13.95 6.52 -1.60
C TYR A 243 15.44 6.69 -1.27
N ASP A 244 15.81 6.82 0.01
CA ASP A 244 17.21 7.04 0.39
C ASP A 244 18.13 5.86 0.07
N GLN A 245 17.62 4.63 0.03
CA GLN A 245 18.45 3.48 -0.34
C GLN A 245 18.93 3.54 -1.79
N VAL A 246 18.18 4.18 -2.69
CA VAL A 246 18.41 4.13 -4.13
C VAL A 246 18.73 5.51 -4.72
N LEU A 247 17.96 6.54 -4.37
CA LEU A 247 18.00 7.85 -5.03
C LEU A 247 18.55 8.98 -4.15
N ALA A 248 19.13 8.68 -2.99
CA ALA A 248 19.66 9.72 -2.10
C ALA A 248 20.80 10.56 -2.71
N ASP A 249 21.45 10.09 -3.78
CA ASP A 249 22.50 10.79 -4.53
C ASP A 249 21.97 11.58 -5.75
N MET A 250 20.65 11.67 -5.92
CA MET A 250 20.05 12.50 -6.98
C MET A 250 20.18 13.98 -6.66
N GLU A 251 20.83 14.71 -7.58
CA GLU A 251 20.98 16.17 -7.46
C GLU A 251 19.62 16.87 -7.49
N GLY A 252 19.38 17.75 -6.54
CA GLY A 252 18.14 18.51 -6.40
C GLY A 252 17.00 17.75 -5.70
N GLY A 253 17.16 16.45 -5.40
CA GLY A 253 16.23 15.68 -4.62
C GLY A 253 16.51 15.77 -3.11
N ASP A 254 15.50 15.46 -2.30
CA ASP A 254 15.60 15.43 -0.82
C ASP A 254 16.15 14.07 -0.35
N GLY A 255 17.46 13.85 -0.45
CA GLY A 255 18.14 12.59 -0.13
C GLY A 255 19.17 12.68 0.99
N ASP A 256 19.27 11.65 1.84
CA ASP A 256 20.40 11.47 2.78
C ASP A 256 21.36 10.40 2.25
N THR A 257 22.46 10.83 1.63
CA THR A 257 23.48 9.95 1.05
C THR A 257 24.13 8.98 2.05
N SER A 258 24.05 9.26 3.36
CA SER A 258 24.54 8.33 4.37
C SER A 258 23.72 7.02 4.41
N LEU A 259 22.47 7.06 3.93
CA LEU A 259 21.56 5.91 3.86
C LEU A 259 21.62 5.18 2.52
N LEU A 260 22.30 5.75 1.52
CA LEU A 260 22.43 5.19 0.17
C LEU A 260 23.08 3.80 0.18
N LEU A 261 22.42 2.82 -0.41
CA LEU A 261 22.92 1.46 -0.59
C LEU A 261 23.17 1.13 -2.07
N PHE A 262 22.29 1.55 -2.96
CA PHE A 262 22.24 1.18 -4.36
C PHE A 262 22.20 2.43 -5.26
N GLY A 263 23.21 3.30 -5.12
CA GLY A 263 23.30 4.55 -5.86
C GLY A 263 23.55 4.36 -7.38
N ALA A 264 23.86 5.44 -8.07
CA ALA A 264 23.96 5.51 -9.54
C ALA A 264 24.91 4.48 -10.19
N ASN A 265 25.88 3.95 -9.45
CA ASN A 265 26.76 2.87 -9.93
C ASN A 265 26.09 1.48 -9.96
N ILE A 266 25.01 1.29 -9.24
CA ILE A 266 24.22 0.05 -9.21
C ILE A 266 22.92 0.21 -10.00
N THR A 267 22.31 1.41 -9.93
CA THR A 267 21.02 1.71 -10.56
C THR A 267 21.10 2.84 -11.59
N PRO A 268 22.02 2.74 -12.60
CA PRO A 268 22.23 3.82 -13.57
C PRO A 268 20.98 4.14 -14.42
N ASN A 269 20.12 3.15 -14.69
CA ASN A 269 18.91 3.36 -15.49
C ASN A 269 17.83 4.08 -14.71
N GLN A 270 17.57 3.72 -13.46
CA GLN A 270 16.61 4.40 -12.60
C GLN A 270 17.02 5.87 -12.39
N HIS A 271 18.31 6.12 -12.15
CA HIS A 271 18.86 7.48 -12.09
C HIS A 271 18.69 8.24 -13.41
N LYS A 272 18.93 7.57 -14.54
CA LYS A 272 18.76 8.18 -15.86
C LYS A 272 17.29 8.51 -16.14
N ILE A 273 16.34 7.62 -15.77
CA ILE A 273 14.90 7.88 -15.89
C ILE A 273 14.52 9.13 -15.08
N CYS A 274 14.99 9.25 -13.83
CA CYS A 274 14.76 10.44 -13.01
C CYS A 274 15.33 11.72 -13.62
N LYS A 275 16.50 11.64 -14.27
CA LYS A 275 17.16 12.80 -14.91
C LYS A 275 16.50 13.20 -16.22
N GLU A 276 16.09 12.24 -17.03
CA GLU A 276 15.52 12.51 -18.35
C GLU A 276 14.02 12.82 -18.29
N PHE A 277 13.29 12.26 -17.33
CA PHE A 277 11.85 12.49 -17.15
C PHE A 277 11.57 13.23 -15.82
N VAL A 278 10.99 12.58 -14.85
CA VAL A 278 10.56 13.20 -13.59
C VAL A 278 11.20 12.51 -12.40
N LEU A 279 11.83 13.30 -11.53
CA LEU A 279 12.23 12.87 -10.20
C LEU A 279 11.10 13.16 -9.22
N LEU A 280 10.61 12.13 -8.53
CA LEU A 280 9.64 12.20 -7.44
C LEU A 280 10.38 11.95 -6.11
N ASP A 281 10.65 12.97 -5.33
CA ASP A 281 11.40 12.82 -4.08
C ASP A 281 10.51 12.77 -2.82
N HIS A 282 9.22 12.96 -3.00
CA HIS A 282 8.19 12.84 -1.97
C HIS A 282 7.06 11.90 -2.41
N PHE A 283 7.43 10.69 -2.85
CA PHE A 283 6.48 9.62 -3.12
C PHE A 283 6.44 8.64 -1.93
N TYR A 284 5.23 8.29 -1.51
CA TYR A 284 5.00 7.44 -0.34
C TYR A 284 4.12 6.25 -0.71
N VAL A 285 4.50 5.06 -0.25
CA VAL A 285 3.62 3.89 -0.31
C VAL A 285 2.65 3.93 0.88
N GLU A 286 1.42 3.46 0.69
CA GLU A 286 0.46 3.35 1.79
C GLU A 286 0.67 2.08 2.63
N ALA A 287 1.45 1.14 2.12
CA ALA A 287 1.71 -0.14 2.74
C ALA A 287 2.85 -0.11 3.76
N GLU A 288 2.72 -0.89 4.81
CA GLU A 288 3.81 -1.18 5.74
C GLU A 288 4.70 -2.35 5.26
N VAL A 289 4.13 -3.30 4.51
CA VAL A 289 4.79 -4.53 4.02
C VAL A 289 4.18 -4.97 2.69
N SER A 290 4.77 -5.95 1.99
CA SER A 290 4.23 -6.39 0.70
C SER A 290 2.85 -7.05 0.81
N ALA A 291 2.50 -7.67 1.93
CA ALA A 291 1.18 -8.28 2.15
C ALA A 291 0.00 -7.31 1.97
N ASP A 292 0.12 -6.08 2.45
CA ASP A 292 -0.85 -5.03 2.19
C ASP A 292 -0.49 -4.22 0.94
N GLY A 293 0.80 -4.17 0.55
CA GLY A 293 1.31 -3.43 -0.58
C GLY A 293 0.73 -3.83 -1.93
N HIS A 294 0.62 -5.12 -2.22
CA HIS A 294 -0.01 -5.59 -3.45
C HIS A 294 -1.49 -5.25 -3.53
N ASN A 295 -2.20 -5.22 -2.39
CA ASN A 295 -3.59 -4.76 -2.34
C ASN A 295 -3.67 -3.24 -2.54
N TRP A 296 -2.83 -2.45 -1.87
CA TRP A 296 -2.74 -1.01 -2.07
C TRP A 296 -2.42 -0.65 -3.52
N SER A 297 -1.45 -1.34 -4.12
CA SER A 297 -1.00 -1.09 -5.50
C SER A 297 -2.02 -1.50 -6.57
N THR A 298 -2.95 -2.39 -6.28
CA THR A 298 -3.90 -2.92 -7.27
C THR A 298 -5.37 -2.65 -6.96
N ALA A 299 -5.69 -2.13 -5.77
CA ALA A 299 -7.06 -1.84 -5.37
C ALA A 299 -7.21 -0.50 -4.62
N ALA A 300 -6.11 0.25 -4.43
CA ALA A 300 -6.08 1.46 -3.58
C ALA A 300 -6.68 1.20 -2.18
N TYR A 301 -6.58 -0.01 -1.68
CA TYR A 301 -7.20 -0.43 -0.44
C TYR A 301 -6.70 -1.79 0.02
N ALA A 302 -6.17 -1.87 1.22
CA ALA A 302 -6.00 -3.13 1.93
C ALA A 302 -7.19 -3.33 2.85
N ASN A 303 -7.91 -4.43 2.70
CA ASN A 303 -9.12 -4.66 3.45
C ASN A 303 -8.85 -5.02 4.92
N ASP A 304 -9.87 -4.99 5.77
CA ASP A 304 -9.75 -5.22 7.22
C ASP A 304 -9.10 -6.57 7.57
N TYR A 305 -9.32 -7.60 6.76
CA TYR A 305 -8.64 -8.89 6.94
C TYR A 305 -7.14 -8.76 6.74
N THR A 306 -6.70 -8.14 5.66
CA THR A 306 -5.30 -7.92 5.34
C THR A 306 -4.62 -7.10 6.43
N GLU A 307 -5.18 -5.93 6.77
CA GLU A 307 -4.66 -5.00 7.80
C GLU A 307 -4.52 -5.64 9.19
N LYS A 308 -5.40 -6.54 9.56
CA LYS A 308 -5.37 -7.21 10.87
C LYS A 308 -4.52 -8.47 10.92
N THR A 309 -4.21 -9.08 9.79
CA THR A 309 -3.53 -10.38 9.77
C THR A 309 -2.06 -10.30 9.38
N TRP A 310 -1.65 -9.36 8.52
CA TRP A 310 -0.24 -9.22 8.17
C TRP A 310 0.67 -9.01 9.39
N PRO A 311 0.29 -8.24 10.47
CA PRO A 311 1.15 -8.10 11.63
C PRO A 311 1.43 -9.41 12.37
N THR A 312 0.57 -10.41 12.22
CA THR A 312 0.78 -11.74 12.79
C THR A 312 1.82 -12.53 11.99
N SER A 313 1.69 -12.53 10.67
CA SER A 313 2.59 -13.25 9.76
C SER A 313 4.02 -12.69 9.83
N TYR A 314 4.16 -11.39 9.65
CA TYR A 314 5.46 -10.70 9.70
C TYR A 314 6.06 -10.63 11.12
N GLY A 315 5.24 -10.70 12.14
CA GLY A 315 5.68 -10.81 13.54
C GLY A 315 6.18 -12.21 13.96
N GLY A 316 6.25 -13.15 13.04
CA GLY A 316 6.70 -14.53 13.33
C GLY A 316 5.78 -15.30 14.26
N ARG A 317 4.46 -14.97 14.27
CA ARG A 317 3.44 -15.59 15.12
C ARG A 317 2.60 -16.64 14.39
N GLY A 318 3.01 -17.02 13.17
CA GLY A 318 2.28 -17.92 12.29
C GLY A 318 1.39 -17.15 11.33
N GLY A 319 0.57 -17.87 10.58
CA GLY A 319 -0.24 -17.35 9.48
C GLY A 319 0.33 -17.82 8.14
N GLU A 320 -0.42 -17.57 7.08
CA GLU A 320 -0.03 -17.87 5.71
C GLU A 320 -0.08 -16.60 4.88
N TYR A 321 0.84 -16.47 3.92
CA TYR A 321 0.77 -15.41 2.92
C TYR A 321 -0.25 -15.81 1.85
N VAL A 322 -1.39 -15.12 1.84
CA VAL A 322 -2.52 -15.44 0.96
C VAL A 322 -3.20 -14.17 0.40
N TYR A 323 -2.44 -13.08 0.29
CA TYR A 323 -2.98 -11.74 0.07
C TYR A 323 -3.10 -11.36 -1.41
N GLU A 324 -2.34 -11.98 -2.30
CA GLU A 324 -2.35 -11.70 -3.73
C GLU A 324 -3.42 -12.52 -4.48
N GLY A 325 -4.64 -12.43 -4.03
CA GLY A 325 -5.79 -13.11 -4.65
C GLY A 325 -5.95 -14.59 -4.30
N GLN A 326 -5.05 -15.20 -3.50
CA GLN A 326 -5.16 -16.62 -3.14
C GLN A 326 -6.33 -16.87 -2.19
N ALA A 327 -6.60 -15.96 -1.23
CA ALA A 327 -7.75 -16.07 -0.34
C ALA A 327 -8.81 -15.01 -0.64
N SER A 328 -10.03 -15.46 -0.92
CA SER A 328 -11.15 -14.56 -1.24
C SER A 328 -11.51 -13.58 -0.11
N VAL A 329 -11.16 -13.89 1.14
CA VAL A 329 -11.36 -12.98 2.28
C VAL A 329 -10.45 -11.75 2.22
N ALA A 330 -9.32 -11.84 1.52
CA ALA A 330 -8.41 -10.72 1.28
C ALA A 330 -8.80 -9.87 0.04
N HIS A 331 -9.83 -10.27 -0.72
CA HIS A 331 -10.27 -9.50 -1.89
C HIS A 331 -11.05 -8.26 -1.45
N PRO A 332 -10.74 -7.08 -1.99
CA PRO A 332 -11.60 -5.91 -1.83
C PRO A 332 -12.98 -6.17 -2.41
N GLN A 333 -14.03 -5.66 -1.77
CA GLN A 333 -15.41 -5.90 -2.21
C GLN A 333 -15.68 -5.42 -3.65
N LYS A 334 -15.04 -4.33 -4.05
CA LYS A 334 -15.18 -3.74 -5.40
C LYS A 334 -14.27 -4.37 -6.45
N GLY A 335 -13.41 -5.29 -6.05
CA GLY A 335 -12.41 -5.90 -6.91
C GLY A 335 -11.13 -5.08 -7.03
N PHE A 336 -10.26 -5.50 -7.90
CA PHE A 336 -8.97 -4.91 -8.19
C PHE A 336 -9.01 -4.02 -9.44
N ILE A 337 -7.93 -3.35 -9.76
CA ILE A 337 -7.81 -2.45 -10.92
C ILE A 337 -8.25 -3.12 -12.24
N TRP A 338 -8.04 -4.42 -12.37
CA TRP A 338 -8.47 -5.20 -13.56
C TRP A 338 -10.00 -5.37 -13.65
N ASP A 339 -10.69 -5.51 -12.50
CA ASP A 339 -12.15 -5.52 -12.46
C ASP A 339 -12.71 -4.17 -12.89
N HIS A 340 -12.11 -3.07 -12.40
CA HIS A 340 -12.47 -1.71 -12.78
C HIS A 340 -12.17 -1.40 -14.25
N ALA A 341 -11.04 -1.88 -14.77
CA ALA A 341 -10.73 -1.79 -16.20
C ALA A 341 -11.78 -2.51 -17.05
N ALA A 342 -12.18 -3.73 -16.66
CA ALA A 342 -13.24 -4.48 -17.33
C ALA A 342 -14.59 -3.75 -17.30
N GLN A 343 -14.97 -3.18 -16.15
CA GLN A 343 -16.21 -2.41 -15.99
C GLN A 343 -16.21 -1.14 -16.87
N ALA A 344 -15.05 -0.49 -17.03
CA ALA A 344 -14.87 0.66 -17.90
C ALA A 344 -14.70 0.27 -19.38
N GLY A 345 -14.79 -1.01 -19.73
CA GLY A 345 -14.61 -1.51 -21.11
C GLY A 345 -13.19 -1.34 -21.65
N LYS A 346 -12.18 -1.33 -20.76
CA LYS A 346 -10.77 -1.21 -21.13
C LYS A 346 -10.14 -2.59 -21.27
N SER A 347 -9.27 -2.72 -22.26
CA SER A 347 -8.44 -3.91 -22.39
C SER A 347 -7.29 -3.89 -21.39
N TYR A 348 -6.99 -5.02 -20.78
CA TYR A 348 -5.93 -5.13 -19.78
C TYR A 348 -5.21 -6.48 -19.86
N ARG A 349 -3.98 -6.52 -19.31
CA ARG A 349 -3.16 -7.72 -19.22
C ARG A 349 -2.18 -7.61 -18.06
N THR A 350 -1.95 -8.72 -17.38
CA THR A 350 -0.93 -8.81 -16.33
C THR A 350 0.25 -9.70 -16.74
N TYR A 351 1.40 -9.38 -16.21
CA TYR A 351 2.66 -10.09 -16.34
C TYR A 351 3.22 -10.34 -14.93
N GLY A 352 2.81 -11.43 -14.31
CA GLY A 352 3.27 -11.91 -13.02
C GLY A 352 2.50 -11.39 -11.80
N GLU A 353 1.88 -10.23 -11.87
CA GLU A 353 1.09 -9.69 -10.77
C GLU A 353 -0.24 -10.45 -10.63
N PHE A 354 -0.54 -10.98 -9.45
CA PHE A 354 -1.71 -11.85 -9.17
C PHE A 354 -1.82 -13.07 -10.10
N ALA A 355 -0.68 -13.60 -10.55
CA ALA A 355 -0.61 -14.75 -11.46
C ALA A 355 0.54 -15.69 -11.08
N ASP A 356 0.33 -16.54 -10.07
CA ASP A 356 1.33 -17.47 -9.55
C ASP A 356 1.37 -18.77 -10.33
N ASN A 357 2.56 -19.36 -10.43
CA ASN A 357 2.73 -20.66 -11.07
C ASN A 357 2.08 -20.74 -12.45
N TYR A 358 2.18 -19.65 -13.23
CA TYR A 358 1.62 -19.54 -14.58
C TYR A 358 0.08 -19.65 -14.64
N LYS A 359 -0.59 -19.23 -13.57
CA LYS A 359 -2.07 -19.23 -13.45
C LYS A 359 -2.56 -17.96 -12.77
N PRO A 360 -3.68 -17.40 -13.18
CA PRO A 360 -4.26 -16.25 -12.51
C PRO A 360 -4.88 -16.63 -11.17
N ASN A 361 -4.65 -15.83 -10.14
CA ASN A 361 -5.19 -16.04 -8.80
C ASN A 361 -6.64 -15.55 -8.68
N ILE A 362 -7.04 -14.61 -9.53
CA ILE A 362 -8.37 -13.99 -9.50
C ILE A 362 -9.09 -14.17 -10.83
N LYS A 363 -10.42 -14.13 -10.76
CA LYS A 363 -11.29 -14.36 -11.93
C LYS A 363 -11.10 -13.32 -13.03
N ALA A 364 -10.91 -12.06 -12.68
CA ALA A 364 -10.72 -10.97 -13.64
C ALA A 364 -9.53 -11.21 -14.58
N LEU A 365 -8.51 -11.91 -14.14
CA LEU A 365 -7.30 -12.18 -14.93
C LEU A 365 -7.40 -13.44 -15.81
N GLN A 366 -8.50 -14.20 -15.77
CA GLN A 366 -8.65 -15.34 -16.65
C GLN A 366 -8.69 -14.92 -18.11
N GLY A 367 -7.71 -15.37 -18.91
CA GLY A 367 -7.51 -14.95 -20.30
C GLY A 367 -6.79 -13.59 -20.48
N HIS A 368 -6.48 -12.89 -19.39
CA HIS A 368 -5.85 -11.57 -19.39
C HIS A 368 -4.46 -11.56 -18.71
N PHE A 369 -3.72 -12.65 -18.79
CA PHE A 369 -2.38 -12.78 -18.24
C PHE A 369 -1.41 -13.39 -19.26
N CYS A 370 -0.12 -13.11 -19.12
CA CYS A 370 0.90 -13.74 -19.94
C CYS A 370 1.30 -15.09 -19.34
N GLN A 371 0.89 -16.18 -19.98
CA GLN A 371 1.12 -17.54 -19.48
C GLN A 371 2.60 -17.95 -19.44
N SER A 372 3.46 -17.31 -20.22
CA SER A 372 4.90 -17.58 -20.25
C SER A 372 5.70 -16.68 -19.32
N TYR A 373 5.08 -15.74 -18.61
CA TYR A 373 5.76 -14.83 -17.71
C TYR A 373 5.95 -15.46 -16.32
N THR A 374 7.18 -15.37 -15.80
CA THR A 374 7.53 -15.88 -14.48
C THR A 374 7.20 -14.82 -13.42
N SER A 375 6.32 -15.13 -12.49
CA SER A 375 6.01 -14.31 -11.34
C SER A 375 7.14 -14.40 -10.28
N TRP A 376 6.82 -14.80 -9.06
CA TRP A 376 7.82 -14.94 -8.00
C TRP A 376 8.71 -16.16 -8.24
N ASP A 377 9.95 -15.93 -8.60
CA ASP A 377 11.05 -16.91 -8.62
C ASP A 377 12.39 -16.17 -8.64
N GLU A 378 13.08 -16.09 -7.54
CA GLU A 378 14.38 -15.45 -7.37
C GLU A 378 15.50 -16.09 -8.23
N ASN A 379 15.28 -17.27 -8.79
CA ASN A 379 16.21 -17.90 -9.72
C ASN A 379 16.14 -17.29 -11.14
N VAL A 380 15.07 -16.57 -11.43
CA VAL A 380 14.84 -15.95 -12.74
C VAL A 380 15.17 -14.47 -12.67
N ARG A 381 16.04 -14.02 -13.54
CA ARG A 381 16.44 -12.61 -13.63
C ARG A 381 15.33 -11.74 -14.20
N ASP A 382 15.28 -10.48 -13.78
CA ASP A 382 14.32 -9.50 -14.33
C ASP A 382 14.63 -9.17 -15.79
N THR A 383 15.89 -9.22 -16.21
CA THR A 383 16.25 -9.16 -17.65
C THR A 383 15.67 -10.32 -18.46
N THR A 384 15.47 -11.49 -17.85
CA THR A 384 14.73 -12.62 -18.46
C THR A 384 13.23 -12.33 -18.49
N ARG A 385 12.66 -11.80 -17.41
CA ARG A 385 11.25 -11.35 -17.35
C ARG A 385 10.95 -10.29 -18.40
N PHE A 386 11.86 -9.33 -18.59
CA PHE A 386 11.77 -8.38 -19.71
C PHE A 386 11.70 -9.10 -21.07
N GLY A 387 12.54 -10.12 -21.30
CA GLY A 387 12.50 -10.92 -22.53
C GLY A 387 11.16 -11.63 -22.74
N GLN A 388 10.57 -12.18 -21.67
CA GLN A 388 9.25 -12.81 -21.69
C GLN A 388 8.15 -11.80 -22.02
N TRP A 389 8.16 -10.62 -21.36
CA TRP A 389 7.25 -9.52 -21.68
C TRP A 389 7.40 -9.06 -23.12
N LYS A 390 8.62 -8.81 -23.58
CA LYS A 390 8.91 -8.34 -24.92
C LYS A 390 8.33 -9.27 -25.99
N HIS A 391 8.50 -10.58 -25.82
CA HIS A 391 7.99 -11.59 -26.76
C HIS A 391 6.45 -11.50 -26.90
N ASP A 392 5.73 -11.40 -25.80
CA ASP A 392 4.28 -11.26 -25.81
C ASP A 392 3.84 -9.88 -26.34
N PHE A 393 4.51 -8.82 -25.91
CA PHE A 393 4.27 -7.45 -26.37
C PHE A 393 4.44 -7.30 -27.87
N ASP A 394 5.51 -7.85 -28.46
CA ASP A 394 5.74 -7.81 -29.91
C ASP A 394 4.62 -8.48 -30.67
N SER A 395 4.13 -9.60 -30.18
CA SER A 395 2.99 -10.31 -30.78
C SER A 395 1.74 -9.44 -30.81
N LEU A 396 1.44 -8.78 -29.67
CA LEU A 396 0.28 -7.89 -29.54
C LEU A 396 0.46 -6.59 -30.36
N LEU A 397 1.66 -6.03 -30.37
CA LEU A 397 1.99 -4.82 -31.13
C LEU A 397 1.84 -5.02 -32.65
N ASN A 398 2.27 -6.19 -33.13
CA ASN A 398 2.19 -6.53 -34.56
C ASN A 398 0.74 -6.64 -35.06
N ILE A 399 -0.18 -7.10 -34.23
CA ILE A 399 -1.61 -7.19 -34.57
C ILE A 399 -2.43 -5.98 -34.11
N GLY A 400 -1.77 -4.95 -33.53
CA GLY A 400 -2.43 -3.73 -33.05
C GLY A 400 -3.37 -3.94 -31.85
N GLN A 401 -3.07 -4.91 -30.99
CA GLN A 401 -3.89 -5.30 -29.83
C GLN A 401 -3.17 -5.13 -28.49
N VAL A 402 -2.22 -4.19 -28.40
CA VAL A 402 -1.60 -3.87 -27.11
C VAL A 402 -2.69 -3.37 -26.15
N PRO A 403 -2.82 -3.98 -24.95
CA PRO A 403 -3.84 -3.56 -23.99
C PRO A 403 -3.67 -2.11 -23.52
N GLN A 404 -4.79 -1.50 -23.08
CA GLN A 404 -4.79 -0.14 -22.54
C GLN A 404 -4.16 -0.08 -21.15
N LEU A 405 -4.33 -1.12 -20.32
CA LEU A 405 -3.67 -1.28 -19.04
C LEU A 405 -2.78 -2.54 -19.06
N ASN A 406 -1.51 -2.38 -18.75
CA ASN A 406 -0.53 -3.45 -18.66
C ASN A 406 0.14 -3.40 -17.29
N THR A 407 -0.05 -4.40 -16.45
CA THR A 407 0.60 -4.51 -15.13
C THR A 407 1.74 -5.51 -15.20
N LEU A 408 2.91 -5.16 -14.71
CA LEU A 408 4.11 -5.98 -14.73
C LEU A 408 4.73 -6.06 -13.34
N ARG A 409 5.41 -7.17 -13.05
CA ARG A 409 6.16 -7.37 -11.82
C ARG A 409 7.64 -7.61 -12.13
N PHE A 410 8.55 -6.82 -11.51
CA PHE A 410 9.99 -7.04 -11.47
C PHE A 410 10.41 -7.14 -10.00
N ILE A 411 11.08 -8.24 -9.61
CA ILE A 411 11.25 -8.61 -8.19
C ILE A 411 12.71 -8.64 -7.71
N ASN A 412 13.71 -8.58 -8.62
CA ASN A 412 15.07 -8.91 -8.21
C ASN A 412 15.73 -7.89 -7.29
N ASP A 413 15.20 -6.69 -7.18
CA ASP A 413 15.65 -5.73 -6.18
C ASP A 413 15.33 -6.13 -4.74
N HIS A 414 14.42 -7.10 -4.52
CA HIS A 414 14.25 -7.78 -3.24
C HIS A 414 15.55 -8.42 -2.74
N THR A 415 16.31 -9.04 -3.64
CA THR A 415 17.56 -9.79 -3.40
C THR A 415 17.38 -11.09 -2.59
N GLU A 416 18.39 -11.94 -2.60
CA GLU A 416 18.48 -13.12 -1.73
C GLU A 416 19.52 -12.92 -0.59
N GLY A 417 19.84 -11.67 -0.27
CA GLY A 417 20.95 -11.37 0.64
C GLY A 417 22.28 -11.90 0.10
N VAL A 418 23.10 -12.49 0.97
CA VAL A 418 24.39 -13.06 0.58
C VAL A 418 24.37 -14.61 0.59
N ARG A 419 23.29 -15.23 0.12
CA ARG A 419 23.21 -16.70 -0.04
C ARG A 419 24.33 -17.21 -0.93
N ARG A 420 24.89 -18.39 -0.55
CA ARG A 420 26.02 -18.99 -1.29
C ARG A 420 25.63 -19.33 -2.72
N ASN A 421 26.55 -19.07 -3.64
CA ASN A 421 26.39 -19.35 -5.06
C ASN A 421 25.22 -18.62 -5.75
N ARG A 422 24.54 -17.74 -5.02
CA ARG A 422 23.49 -16.84 -5.56
C ARG A 422 24.12 -15.52 -6.00
N PRO A 423 23.48 -14.75 -6.88
CA PRO A 423 23.97 -13.43 -7.24
C PRO A 423 24.19 -12.56 -6.00
N THR A 424 25.16 -11.65 -6.06
CA THR A 424 25.34 -10.68 -4.97
C THR A 424 24.16 -9.71 -4.93
N PRO A 425 23.90 -9.03 -3.78
CA PRO A 425 22.89 -7.99 -3.72
C PRO A 425 23.06 -6.92 -4.80
N PHE A 426 24.30 -6.53 -5.13
CA PHE A 426 24.55 -5.59 -6.21
C PHE A 426 24.18 -6.15 -7.58
N ALA A 427 24.48 -7.43 -7.85
CA ALA A 427 24.12 -8.08 -9.09
C ALA A 427 22.60 -8.21 -9.26
N HIS A 428 21.87 -8.52 -8.17
CA HIS A 428 20.41 -8.59 -8.17
C HIS A 428 19.76 -7.23 -8.47
N VAL A 429 20.11 -6.19 -7.72
CA VAL A 429 19.54 -4.84 -7.90
C VAL A 429 19.93 -4.25 -9.26
N ALA A 430 21.17 -4.48 -9.73
CA ALA A 430 21.60 -4.03 -11.05
C ALA A 430 20.90 -4.78 -12.20
N ASP A 431 20.53 -6.05 -12.01
CA ASP A 431 19.74 -6.79 -13.00
C ASP A 431 18.31 -6.23 -13.08
N ASN A 432 17.69 -5.91 -11.96
CA ASN A 432 16.39 -5.22 -11.91
C ASN A 432 16.48 -3.85 -12.59
N ASP A 433 17.48 -3.03 -12.27
CA ASP A 433 17.72 -1.73 -12.89
C ASP A 433 17.87 -1.83 -14.41
N LEU A 434 18.65 -2.80 -14.86
CA LEU A 434 18.86 -3.04 -16.30
C LEU A 434 17.54 -3.46 -16.97
N ALA A 435 16.74 -4.31 -16.34
CA ALA A 435 15.45 -4.73 -16.87
C ALA A 435 14.48 -3.56 -17.02
N VAL A 436 14.42 -2.68 -16.02
CA VAL A 436 13.65 -1.42 -16.07
C VAL A 436 14.15 -0.53 -17.21
N GLY A 437 15.46 -0.35 -17.32
CA GLY A 437 16.08 0.43 -18.42
C GLY A 437 15.76 -0.15 -19.79
N MET A 438 15.91 -1.46 -19.98
CA MET A 438 15.58 -2.16 -21.23
C MET A 438 14.10 -2.04 -21.59
N PHE A 439 13.22 -2.05 -20.58
CA PHE A 439 11.79 -1.88 -20.78
C PHE A 439 11.46 -0.49 -21.33
N VAL A 440 11.97 0.56 -20.69
CA VAL A 440 11.73 1.95 -21.13
C VAL A 440 12.39 2.21 -22.48
N ASP A 441 13.62 1.71 -22.70
CA ASP A 441 14.33 1.75 -24.00
C ASP A 441 13.46 1.16 -25.11
N TYR A 442 13.03 -0.07 -24.94
CA TYR A 442 12.29 -0.79 -25.96
C TYR A 442 10.93 -0.15 -26.26
N LEU A 443 10.20 0.22 -25.22
CA LEU A 443 8.90 0.87 -25.37
C LEU A 443 9.03 2.26 -26.00
N SER A 444 10.07 3.05 -25.62
CA SER A 444 10.30 4.40 -26.14
C SER A 444 10.59 4.43 -27.65
N LYS A 445 11.08 3.33 -28.21
CA LYS A 445 11.34 3.16 -29.65
C LYS A 445 10.18 2.52 -30.40
N SER A 446 9.09 2.20 -29.70
CA SER A 446 7.90 1.61 -30.32
C SER A 446 6.97 2.67 -30.93
N LYS A 447 6.12 2.25 -31.88
CA LYS A 447 5.14 3.11 -32.56
C LYS A 447 4.03 3.66 -31.65
N ILE A 448 3.92 3.17 -30.40
CA ILE A 448 2.89 3.59 -29.43
C ILE A 448 3.42 4.53 -28.35
N TRP A 449 4.73 4.82 -28.34
CA TRP A 449 5.36 5.62 -27.29
C TRP A 449 4.69 6.97 -27.04
N GLU A 450 4.38 7.70 -28.12
CA GLU A 450 3.76 9.04 -28.02
C GLU A 450 2.45 9.05 -27.23
N SER A 451 1.73 7.93 -27.24
CA SER A 451 0.47 7.75 -26.53
C SER A 451 0.59 6.78 -25.35
N SER A 452 1.79 6.55 -24.88
CA SER A 452 2.07 5.66 -23.75
C SER A 452 2.62 6.41 -22.54
N VAL A 453 2.33 5.87 -21.36
CA VAL A 453 2.95 6.24 -20.09
C VAL A 453 3.38 4.99 -19.35
N VAL A 454 4.54 5.07 -18.70
CA VAL A 454 5.07 4.05 -17.79
C VAL A 454 5.07 4.63 -16.39
N PHE A 455 4.38 3.96 -15.48
CA PHE A 455 4.45 4.18 -14.04
C PHE A 455 5.21 3.03 -13.42
N ILE A 456 6.15 3.34 -12.56
CA ILE A 456 6.97 2.35 -11.85
C ILE A 456 6.98 2.74 -10.38
N LEU A 457 6.70 1.80 -9.48
CA LEU A 457 6.78 2.00 -8.04
C LEU A 457 7.32 0.75 -7.34
N GLU A 458 7.68 0.90 -6.10
CA GLU A 458 7.88 -0.21 -5.16
C GLU A 458 6.54 -0.55 -4.50
N VAL A 459 6.30 -1.81 -4.21
CA VAL A 459 5.07 -2.28 -3.55
C VAL A 459 4.97 -1.74 -2.12
N ASP A 460 6.09 -1.71 -1.40
CA ASP A 460 6.28 -1.13 -0.07
C ASP A 460 7.71 -0.60 0.09
N ALA A 461 8.05 -0.03 1.25
CA ALA A 461 9.38 0.49 1.54
C ALA A 461 10.28 -0.50 2.31
N GLN A 462 9.79 -1.68 2.59
CA GLN A 462 10.47 -2.85 3.19
C GLN A 462 11.42 -2.52 4.35
N ASN A 463 11.01 -1.74 5.31
CA ASN A 463 11.87 -1.47 6.47
C ASN A 463 13.24 -0.84 6.15
N GLY A 464 13.49 -0.45 4.91
CA GLY A 464 14.71 0.26 4.53
C GLY A 464 14.79 1.58 5.28
N PRO A 465 16.01 2.09 5.56
CA PRO A 465 16.15 3.38 6.22
C PRO A 465 15.74 4.52 5.30
N ASP A 466 15.03 5.50 5.85
CA ASP A 466 14.71 6.77 5.20
C ASP A 466 14.71 7.90 6.24
N HIS A 467 15.22 9.09 5.86
CA HIS A 467 15.36 10.19 6.79
C HIS A 467 14.11 11.07 6.92
N VAL A 468 13.15 10.93 6.01
CA VAL A 468 11.90 11.70 6.00
C VAL A 468 10.77 10.89 6.64
N ASP A 469 10.46 9.73 6.06
CA ASP A 469 9.41 8.83 6.55
C ASP A 469 9.69 7.38 6.14
N ALA A 470 9.29 6.42 6.97
CA ALA A 470 9.48 5.01 6.72
C ALA A 470 8.71 4.47 5.50
N HIS A 471 7.70 5.20 5.04
CA HIS A 471 6.91 4.85 3.85
C HIS A 471 7.41 5.53 2.58
N ARG A 472 8.45 6.40 2.67
CA ARG A 472 8.96 7.08 1.49
C ARG A 472 9.74 6.11 0.61
N SER A 473 9.32 5.99 -0.65
CA SER A 473 9.85 5.01 -1.58
C SER A 473 10.18 5.61 -2.95
N THR A 474 10.77 4.80 -3.82
CA THR A 474 11.06 5.22 -5.18
C THR A 474 9.83 5.12 -6.07
N ALA A 475 9.64 6.10 -6.96
CA ALA A 475 8.66 6.02 -8.03
C ALA A 475 9.16 6.75 -9.27
N TYR A 476 8.75 6.27 -10.43
CA TYR A 476 9.22 6.78 -11.71
C TYR A 476 8.06 6.95 -12.68
N VAL A 477 8.13 8.01 -13.52
CA VAL A 477 7.15 8.25 -14.56
C VAL A 477 7.91 8.57 -15.86
N GLY A 478 7.64 7.82 -16.92
CA GLY A 478 8.19 8.05 -18.26
C GLY A 478 7.11 7.96 -19.33
N GLY A 479 7.26 8.64 -20.44
CA GLY A 479 6.27 8.59 -21.52
C GLY A 479 6.36 9.76 -22.51
N GLY A 480 5.67 9.63 -23.62
CA GLY A 480 5.70 10.64 -24.69
C GLY A 480 5.14 12.02 -24.31
N LEU A 481 4.31 12.08 -23.26
CA LEU A 481 3.69 13.30 -22.75
C LEU A 481 4.16 13.65 -21.32
N VAL A 482 5.20 12.98 -20.84
CA VAL A 482 5.82 13.24 -19.54
C VAL A 482 6.86 14.35 -19.68
N LYS A 483 6.93 15.24 -18.69
CA LYS A 483 7.93 16.30 -18.63
C LYS A 483 9.34 15.75 -18.62
N GLN A 484 10.30 16.55 -19.04
CA GLN A 484 11.72 16.20 -19.05
C GLN A 484 12.51 17.02 -18.05
N GLY A 485 13.45 16.35 -17.36
CA GLY A 485 14.34 16.99 -16.40
C GLY A 485 13.60 17.74 -15.29
N PHE A 486 12.43 17.25 -14.89
CA PHE A 486 11.57 17.91 -13.91
C PHE A 486 11.69 17.25 -12.54
N ILE A 487 11.85 18.05 -11.51
CA ILE A 487 11.81 17.58 -10.12
C ILE A 487 10.47 18.00 -9.53
N ASP A 488 9.70 17.05 -9.04
CA ASP A 488 8.39 17.28 -8.41
C ASP A 488 8.46 16.93 -6.93
N HIS A 489 8.42 17.96 -6.08
CA HIS A 489 8.42 17.85 -4.62
C HIS A 489 7.01 17.71 -4.02
N THR A 490 6.01 17.48 -4.86
CA THR A 490 4.63 17.27 -4.39
C THR A 490 4.55 15.94 -3.64
N HIS A 491 3.82 15.93 -2.53
CA HIS A 491 3.48 14.71 -1.83
C HIS A 491 2.54 13.88 -2.69
N TYR A 492 3.02 12.76 -3.17
CA TYR A 492 2.25 11.75 -3.90
C TYR A 492 2.31 10.41 -3.17
N SER A 493 1.35 9.54 -3.47
CA SER A 493 1.31 8.19 -2.93
C SER A 493 0.95 7.16 -4.01
N THR A 494 0.95 5.89 -3.64
CA THR A 494 0.44 4.80 -4.49
C THR A 494 -0.97 5.13 -5.01
N SER A 495 -1.85 5.63 -4.13
CA SER A 495 -3.20 6.07 -4.51
C SER A 495 -3.19 7.25 -5.50
N SER A 496 -2.20 8.16 -5.42
CA SER A 496 -2.02 9.25 -6.40
C SER A 496 -1.70 8.72 -7.79
N MET A 497 -0.85 7.69 -7.86
CA MET A 497 -0.48 7.03 -9.11
C MET A 497 -1.68 6.28 -9.70
N LEU A 498 -2.41 5.53 -8.89
CA LEU A 498 -3.63 4.82 -9.29
C LEU A 498 -4.68 5.82 -9.80
N ARG A 499 -4.92 6.92 -9.06
CA ARG A 499 -5.85 7.97 -9.49
C ARG A 499 -5.50 8.55 -10.85
N THR A 500 -4.22 8.75 -11.10
CA THR A 500 -3.73 9.25 -12.39
C THR A 500 -4.05 8.27 -13.53
N MET A 501 -3.81 6.98 -13.31
CA MET A 501 -4.14 5.93 -14.27
C MET A 501 -5.64 5.83 -14.53
N GLU A 502 -6.45 5.94 -13.49
CA GLU A 502 -7.92 5.93 -13.60
C GLU A 502 -8.44 7.08 -14.46
N LEU A 503 -7.97 8.29 -14.23
CA LEU A 503 -8.34 9.45 -15.04
C LEU A 503 -7.91 9.29 -16.51
N ILE A 504 -6.70 8.78 -16.76
CA ILE A 504 -6.22 8.48 -18.12
C ILE A 504 -7.14 7.49 -18.83
N LEU A 505 -7.51 6.43 -18.13
CA LEU A 505 -8.28 5.33 -18.69
C LEU A 505 -9.81 5.52 -18.60
N GLY A 506 -10.27 6.56 -17.90
CA GLY A 506 -11.71 6.81 -17.68
C GLY A 506 -12.33 5.75 -16.76
N MET A 507 -11.60 5.29 -15.76
CA MET A 507 -12.06 4.36 -14.72
C MET A 507 -12.50 5.13 -13.48
N SER A 508 -13.59 4.68 -12.86
CA SER A 508 -14.02 5.22 -11.56
C SER A 508 -13.06 4.82 -10.45
N PRO A 509 -12.94 5.63 -9.38
CA PRO A 509 -12.13 5.28 -8.21
C PRO A 509 -12.55 3.94 -7.61
N MET A 510 -11.57 3.22 -7.07
CA MET A 510 -11.75 1.92 -6.42
C MET A 510 -12.17 2.08 -4.95
N SER A 511 -11.67 3.11 -4.28
CA SER A 511 -11.86 3.36 -2.85
C SER A 511 -12.00 4.87 -2.54
N GLN A 512 -12.15 5.22 -1.27
CA GLN A 512 -12.08 6.61 -0.81
C GLN A 512 -10.65 7.19 -0.94
N TYR A 513 -9.62 6.34 -0.94
CA TYR A 513 -8.22 6.76 -0.94
C TYR A 513 -7.80 7.32 -2.29
N ASP A 514 -7.92 6.54 -3.37
CA ASP A 514 -7.63 7.02 -4.72
C ASP A 514 -8.59 8.13 -5.16
N ALA A 515 -9.87 8.03 -4.77
CA ALA A 515 -10.84 9.10 -5.00
C ALA A 515 -10.42 10.45 -4.40
N SER A 516 -9.66 10.44 -3.30
CA SER A 516 -9.21 11.64 -2.60
C SER A 516 -7.76 12.04 -2.92
N ALA A 517 -7.02 11.15 -3.57
CA ALA A 517 -5.61 11.36 -3.85
C ALA A 517 -5.38 12.48 -4.88
N GLU A 518 -4.30 13.25 -4.70
CA GLU A 518 -3.85 14.25 -5.67
C GLU A 518 -3.32 13.54 -6.93
N PRO A 519 -3.93 13.73 -8.11
CA PRO A 519 -3.41 13.16 -9.34
C PRO A 519 -2.05 13.75 -9.73
N MET A 520 -1.19 12.97 -10.33
CA MET A 520 0.19 13.35 -10.69
C MET A 520 0.26 14.19 -11.97
N TRP A 521 -0.71 15.06 -12.21
CA TRP A 521 -0.81 15.87 -13.43
C TRP A 521 0.38 16.81 -13.66
N ARG A 522 1.10 17.19 -12.59
CA ARG A 522 2.29 18.06 -12.67
C ARG A 522 3.44 17.38 -13.41
N CYS A 523 3.48 16.06 -13.44
CA CYS A 523 4.47 15.28 -14.19
C CYS A 523 4.28 15.36 -15.70
N PHE A 524 3.15 15.89 -16.20
CA PHE A 524 2.78 15.85 -17.61
C PHE A 524 2.79 17.23 -18.26
N GLN A 525 2.87 17.24 -19.60
CA GLN A 525 2.86 18.43 -20.43
C GLN A 525 1.94 18.22 -21.65
N ASP A 526 1.47 19.34 -22.24
CA ASP A 526 0.49 19.35 -23.33
C ASP A 526 1.05 19.02 -24.71
N SER A 527 2.36 18.95 -24.84
CA SER A 527 3.05 18.66 -26.10
C SER A 527 3.86 17.37 -25.99
N THR A 528 3.76 16.54 -27.03
CA THR A 528 4.62 15.35 -27.13
C THR A 528 6.06 15.78 -27.31
N VAL A 529 6.91 15.29 -26.43
CA VAL A 529 8.36 15.28 -26.61
C VAL A 529 8.71 13.84 -26.96
N HIS A 530 9.48 13.65 -28.02
CA HIS A 530 9.84 12.32 -28.52
C HIS A 530 11.23 11.85 -28.06
N PRO A 531 11.64 11.94 -26.80
CA PRO A 531 12.92 11.36 -26.43
C PRO A 531 12.78 9.86 -26.44
N THR A 532 13.58 9.24 -27.27
CA THR A 532 13.87 7.83 -27.08
C THR A 532 14.79 7.71 -25.88
N PHE A 533 14.51 6.77 -25.00
CA PHE A 533 15.39 6.42 -23.91
C PHE A 533 16.38 5.35 -24.41
N ASP A 534 17.65 5.48 -24.06
CA ASP A 534 18.66 4.47 -24.31
C ASP A 534 19.10 3.86 -22.98
N ALA A 535 18.89 2.56 -22.82
CA ALA A 535 19.30 1.85 -21.61
C ALA A 535 20.82 1.91 -21.41
N VAL A 536 21.22 2.10 -20.17
CA VAL A 536 22.62 2.03 -19.75
C VAL A 536 22.95 0.58 -19.40
N PRO A 537 24.03 0.00 -19.95
CA PRO A 537 24.49 -1.32 -19.52
C PRO A 537 24.78 -1.34 -18.01
N ALA A 538 24.59 -2.48 -17.37
CA ALA A 538 24.96 -2.64 -15.97
C ALA A 538 26.44 -2.27 -15.75
N LEU A 539 26.72 -1.49 -14.72
CA LEU A 539 28.07 -1.05 -14.37
C LEU A 539 28.77 -2.03 -13.41
N VAL A 540 28.06 -3.08 -13.00
CA VAL A 540 28.58 -4.18 -12.18
C VAL A 540 28.39 -5.51 -12.90
N ASP A 541 29.17 -6.51 -12.51
CA ASP A 541 29.06 -7.85 -13.09
C ASP A 541 27.79 -8.55 -12.58
N LEU A 542 26.79 -8.68 -13.45
CA LEU A 542 25.54 -9.39 -13.14
C LEU A 542 25.73 -10.89 -12.87
N SER A 543 26.87 -11.46 -13.24
CA SER A 543 27.20 -12.86 -12.96
C SER A 543 27.91 -13.06 -11.61
N GLU A 544 28.24 -11.97 -10.92
CA GLU A 544 28.92 -12.03 -9.63
C GLU A 544 28.07 -12.79 -8.62
N LYS A 545 28.71 -13.76 -7.96
CA LYS A 545 28.06 -14.62 -6.97
C LYS A 545 28.71 -14.48 -5.60
N ASN A 546 27.89 -14.63 -4.58
CA ASN A 546 28.38 -14.72 -3.21
C ASN A 546 29.28 -15.94 -3.03
N VAL A 547 30.57 -15.72 -2.80
CA VAL A 547 31.58 -16.78 -2.60
C VAL A 547 31.93 -16.85 -1.12
N ARG A 548 32.09 -18.05 -0.59
CA ARG A 548 32.52 -18.24 0.78
C ARG A 548 33.91 -17.64 0.97
N ASP A 549 33.96 -16.56 1.72
CA ASP A 549 35.23 -16.02 2.22
C ASP A 549 35.51 -16.67 3.60
N ASN A 550 36.76 -17.04 3.85
CA ASN A 550 37.19 -17.62 5.12
C ASN A 550 37.21 -16.61 6.28
N ARG A 551 36.85 -15.34 6.04
CA ARG A 551 36.65 -14.35 7.08
C ARG A 551 35.39 -14.71 7.88
N ARG A 552 35.50 -14.74 9.22
CA ARG A 552 34.39 -15.07 10.12
C ARG A 552 33.11 -14.26 9.87
N SER A 553 33.26 -13.01 9.47
CA SER A 553 32.19 -12.07 9.20
C SER A 553 31.33 -12.44 7.98
N THR A 554 31.97 -12.71 6.86
CA THR A 554 31.27 -13.04 5.60
C THR A 554 30.59 -14.41 5.74
N SER A 555 31.25 -15.37 6.41
CA SER A 555 30.65 -16.67 6.72
C SER A 555 29.38 -16.52 7.53
N TYR A 556 29.36 -15.59 8.50
CA TYR A 556 28.21 -15.34 9.36
C TYR A 556 27.00 -14.76 8.58
N LEU A 557 27.21 -13.75 7.72
CA LEU A 557 26.13 -13.18 6.90
C LEU A 557 25.56 -14.22 5.92
N MET A 558 26.43 -15.08 5.37
CA MET A 558 26.00 -16.19 4.54
C MET A 558 25.13 -17.18 5.28
N ASP A 559 25.57 -17.62 6.47
CA ASP A 559 24.79 -18.55 7.29
C ASP A 559 23.43 -17.96 7.71
N GLN A 560 23.35 -16.65 7.87
CA GLN A 560 22.08 -15.96 8.11
C GLN A 560 21.19 -15.93 6.86
N SER A 561 21.77 -15.65 5.69
CA SER A 561 21.04 -15.61 4.43
C SER A 561 20.52 -17.00 4.02
N GLU A 562 21.25 -18.08 4.32
CA GLU A 562 20.79 -19.45 4.09
C GLU A 562 19.54 -19.80 4.91
N GLY A 563 19.35 -19.14 6.05
CA GLY A 563 18.18 -19.32 6.93
C GLY A 563 16.95 -18.55 6.49
N LEU A 564 17.04 -17.72 5.44
CA LEU A 564 15.89 -16.99 4.91
C LEU A 564 14.99 -17.91 4.07
N ASP A 565 13.70 -17.93 4.36
CA ASP A 565 12.73 -18.65 3.54
C ASP A 565 12.29 -17.76 2.36
N LEU A 566 12.86 -18.02 1.18
CA LEU A 566 12.56 -17.33 -0.08
C LEU A 566 11.73 -18.21 -1.02
N SER A 567 11.10 -19.26 -0.49
CA SER A 567 10.30 -20.20 -1.29
C SER A 567 8.97 -19.61 -1.77
N LYS A 568 8.51 -18.55 -1.13
CA LYS A 568 7.36 -17.72 -1.50
C LYS A 568 7.66 -16.29 -1.12
N GLU A 569 6.88 -15.38 -1.66
CA GLU A 569 6.88 -13.97 -1.31
C GLU A 569 6.78 -13.79 0.20
N ASP A 570 7.50 -12.83 0.73
CA ASP A 570 7.46 -12.32 2.11
C ASP A 570 7.53 -13.37 3.24
N ARG A 571 8.12 -14.52 2.97
CA ARG A 571 8.47 -15.48 4.02
C ARG A 571 9.83 -15.19 4.64
N ALA A 572 10.65 -14.42 3.97
CA ALA A 572 11.94 -14.01 4.51
C ALA A 572 11.76 -13.21 5.80
N ASN A 573 12.70 -13.35 6.73
CA ASN A 573 12.75 -12.42 7.86
C ASN A 573 13.36 -11.10 7.38
N GLU A 574 12.52 -10.11 7.11
CA GLU A 574 12.87 -8.81 6.52
C GLU A 574 13.93 -8.06 7.32
N GLN A 575 13.86 -8.09 8.65
CA GLN A 575 14.89 -7.46 9.48
C GLN A 575 16.25 -8.12 9.28
N LEU A 576 16.27 -9.42 9.15
CA LEU A 576 17.50 -10.17 8.90
C LEU A 576 18.02 -9.87 7.49
N MET A 577 17.15 -9.79 6.50
CA MET A 577 17.51 -9.43 5.13
C MET A 577 18.16 -8.04 5.09
N ASN A 578 17.52 -7.05 5.69
CA ASN A 578 18.05 -5.68 5.73
C ASN A 578 19.36 -5.56 6.54
N GLU A 579 19.52 -6.34 7.65
CA GLU A 579 20.78 -6.44 8.37
C GLU A 579 21.91 -6.96 7.46
N VAL A 580 21.61 -7.99 6.69
CA VAL A 580 22.56 -8.60 5.75
C VAL A 580 22.96 -7.59 4.67
N LEU A 581 22.00 -6.92 4.05
CA LEU A 581 22.23 -5.93 2.99
C LEU A 581 23.04 -4.74 3.50
N TRP A 582 22.68 -4.16 4.64
CA TRP A 582 23.44 -3.06 5.22
C TRP A 582 24.90 -3.42 5.47
N LYS A 583 25.15 -4.55 6.12
CA LYS A 583 26.51 -5.03 6.40
C LYS A 583 27.28 -5.36 5.14
N TYR A 584 26.61 -5.89 4.14
CA TYR A 584 27.25 -6.16 2.85
C TYR A 584 27.73 -4.87 2.20
N VAL A 585 26.89 -3.84 2.15
CA VAL A 585 27.19 -2.57 1.46
C VAL A 585 28.10 -1.65 2.28
N LYS A 586 27.77 -1.41 3.55
CA LYS A 586 28.47 -0.45 4.41
C LYS A 586 29.64 -1.04 5.20
N GLY A 587 29.84 -2.34 5.11
CA GLY A 587 30.89 -3.09 5.84
C GLY A 587 30.40 -3.55 7.22
N GLU A 588 30.97 -4.66 7.68
CA GLU A 588 30.58 -5.35 8.92
C GLU A 588 30.65 -4.48 10.17
N LYS A 589 31.59 -3.54 10.21
CA LYS A 589 31.81 -2.62 11.35
C LYS A 589 31.22 -1.23 11.13
N SER A 590 30.34 -1.07 10.14
CA SER A 590 29.74 0.21 9.85
C SER A 590 28.96 0.72 11.06
N LYS A 591 29.15 2.01 11.36
CA LYS A 591 28.37 2.69 12.40
C LYS A 591 27.01 3.08 11.84
N LEU A 592 26.01 3.11 12.71
CA LEU A 592 24.71 3.66 12.37
C LEU A 592 24.81 5.11 11.91
N PRO A 593 23.99 5.53 10.96
CA PRO A 593 23.84 6.93 10.63
C PRO A 593 23.52 7.75 11.86
N VAL A 594 24.09 8.96 11.94
CA VAL A 594 23.74 9.90 13.01
C VAL A 594 22.30 10.35 12.78
N LEU A 595 21.47 10.31 13.83
CA LEU A 595 20.11 10.84 13.80
C LEU A 595 20.14 12.31 13.34
N ARG A 596 19.68 12.55 12.13
CA ARG A 596 19.29 13.89 11.67
C ARG A 596 17.78 14.00 11.91
N ARG A 597 17.38 15.02 12.66
CA ARG A 597 15.96 15.28 12.90
C ARG A 597 15.41 15.95 11.66
N ALA A 598 14.37 15.37 11.06
CA ALA A 598 13.52 16.12 10.15
C ALA A 598 12.97 17.35 10.91
N SER A 599 12.96 18.51 10.28
CA SER A 599 12.57 19.79 10.90
C SER A 599 11.14 19.80 11.47
N TRP A 600 10.34 18.80 11.18
CA TRP A 600 8.93 18.65 11.56
C TRP A 600 8.68 17.67 12.71
N VAL A 601 9.66 16.88 13.11
CA VAL A 601 9.48 15.87 14.16
C VAL A 601 9.99 16.43 15.50
N ARG A 602 9.10 16.85 16.38
CA ARG A 602 9.41 16.96 17.80
C ARG A 602 9.66 15.57 18.35
N SER A 603 10.89 15.28 18.81
CA SER A 603 11.14 14.04 19.54
C SER A 603 10.30 14.05 20.82
N ILE A 604 9.47 13.04 20.99
CA ILE A 604 8.71 12.78 22.23
C ILE A 604 9.64 12.24 23.34
N ASP A 605 10.90 11.96 23.01
CA ASP A 605 11.90 11.36 23.92
C ASP A 605 12.84 12.41 24.57
N ALA A 606 12.40 13.64 24.74
CA ALA A 606 13.20 14.72 25.35
C ALA A 606 12.74 15.08 26.78
N ASP A 607 12.28 14.07 27.59
CA ASP A 607 12.15 14.21 29.06
C ASP A 607 12.62 12.94 29.75
#